data_37942b7e1cf8b7682731f13b80cf874e
#
_entry.id   37942b7e1cf8b7682731f13b80cf874e
#
_cell.length_a   1.000
_cell.length_b   1.000
_cell.length_c   1.000
_cell.angle_alpha   90.00
_cell.angle_beta   90.00
_cell.angle_gamma   90.00
#
_symmetry.space_group_name_H-M   'P 1'
#
loop_
_entity.id
_entity.type
_entity.pdbx_description
1 polymer ?
#
loop_
_entity_poly.entity_id
_entity_poly.type
_entity_poly.pdbx_seq_one_letter_code
_entity_poly.pdbx_strand_id
1 'polypeptide(L)'
;LVLNFVVLQLMLLFVRPFDVTNTATAVGQQVNTTALLNATAVPTTSTPPMEAVHFLHAIVSGMSQIFVLDSVVAGGLLIAACFVFSPCLAATGVLGSAIGTLTALIACNADQVGLVAGLHGYNPALTALAVAVFFVPTGQALVLGLGGAIATSVLSAGASAAFGGAFSSPVLTMPFCVVASFCFYLGSIDVIPGLRIAPT
;
A
#
# COMPACT_ATOMS: atom_id res chain seq x y z
N LEU A 1 1.19 -24.72 -0.57
CA LEU A 1 1.13 -24.41 -2.00
C LEU A 1 -0.29 -24.59 -2.56
N VAL A 2 -0.95 -25.73 -2.32
CA VAL A 2 -2.30 -26.04 -2.84
C VAL A 2 -3.36 -25.09 -2.26
N LEU A 3 -3.29 -24.77 -0.96
CA LEU A 3 -4.24 -23.87 -0.30
C LEU A 3 -4.16 -22.45 -0.88
N ASN A 4 -2.95 -21.94 -1.14
CA ASN A 4 -2.75 -20.63 -1.76
C ASN A 4 -3.28 -20.57 -3.19
N PHE A 5 -3.17 -21.68 -3.92
CA PHE A 5 -3.71 -21.77 -5.28
C PHE A 5 -5.25 -21.81 -5.28
N VAL A 6 -5.86 -22.51 -4.34
CA VAL A 6 -7.33 -22.56 -4.18
C VAL A 6 -7.89 -21.20 -3.75
N VAL A 7 -7.22 -20.50 -2.82
CA VAL A 7 -7.61 -19.14 -2.41
C VAL A 7 -7.48 -18.15 -3.57
N LEU A 8 -6.40 -18.24 -4.36
CA LEU A 8 -6.22 -17.42 -5.54
C LEU A 8 -7.29 -17.70 -6.60
N GLN A 9 -7.65 -18.96 -6.83
CA GLN A 9 -8.71 -19.36 -7.76
C GLN A 9 -10.09 -18.90 -7.28
N LEU A 10 -10.39 -18.99 -5.99
CA LEU A 10 -11.61 -18.47 -5.40
C LEU A 10 -11.70 -16.94 -5.53
N MET A 11 -10.59 -16.23 -5.32
CA MET A 11 -10.53 -14.78 -5.52
C MET A 11 -10.74 -14.40 -6.99
N LEU A 12 -10.15 -15.14 -7.94
CA LEU A 12 -10.36 -14.92 -9.38
C LEU A 12 -11.80 -15.16 -9.82
N LEU A 13 -12.54 -16.05 -9.15
CA LEU A 13 -13.97 -16.30 -9.38
C LEU A 13 -14.86 -15.15 -8.88
N PHE A 14 -14.43 -14.41 -7.85
CA PHE A 14 -15.16 -13.24 -7.32
C PHE A 14 -14.75 -11.91 -7.97
N VAL A 15 -13.63 -11.85 -8.65
CA VAL A 15 -13.24 -10.70 -9.47
C VAL A 15 -14.13 -10.72 -10.72
N ARG A 16 -15.13 -9.83 -10.76
CA ARG A 16 -15.84 -9.55 -12.01
C ARG A 16 -14.80 -9.25 -13.08
N PRO A 17 -15.01 -9.69 -14.33
CA PRO A 17 -14.09 -9.36 -15.41
C PRO A 17 -13.86 -7.85 -15.39
N PHE A 18 -12.60 -7.48 -15.28
CA PHE A 18 -12.15 -6.10 -15.18
C PHE A 18 -12.66 -5.36 -16.43
N ASP A 19 -13.63 -4.48 -16.23
CA ASP A 19 -14.18 -3.69 -17.33
C ASP A 19 -13.20 -2.55 -17.63
N VAL A 20 -12.34 -2.80 -18.60
CA VAL A 20 -11.30 -1.86 -19.07
C VAL A 20 -11.90 -0.51 -19.46
N THR A 21 -13.18 -0.47 -19.85
CA THR A 21 -13.85 0.77 -20.24
C THR A 21 -14.12 1.69 -19.05
N ASN A 22 -14.45 1.13 -17.87
CA ASN A 22 -14.69 1.90 -16.66
C ASN A 22 -13.39 2.39 -16.02
N THR A 23 -12.27 1.65 -16.16
CA THR A 23 -10.97 2.10 -15.66
C THR A 23 -10.37 3.19 -16.53
N ALA A 24 -10.55 3.12 -17.85
CA ALA A 24 -10.12 4.19 -18.75
C ALA A 24 -10.86 5.51 -18.47
N THR A 25 -12.15 5.44 -18.07
CA THR A 25 -12.93 6.63 -17.67
C THR A 25 -12.51 7.15 -16.30
N ALA A 26 -12.18 6.28 -15.33
CA ALA A 26 -11.71 6.70 -14.01
C ALA A 26 -10.30 7.29 -14.08
N VAL A 27 -9.39 6.71 -14.86
CA VAL A 27 -8.05 7.27 -15.13
C VAL A 27 -8.15 8.52 -16.01
N GLY A 28 -9.09 8.58 -16.97
CA GLY A 28 -9.32 9.75 -17.82
C GLY A 28 -9.95 10.93 -17.08
N GLN A 29 -10.71 10.70 -15.99
CA GLN A 29 -11.24 11.78 -15.15
C GLN A 29 -10.16 12.42 -14.25
N GLN A 30 -9.05 11.74 -13.99
CA GLN A 30 -7.92 12.36 -13.28
C GLN A 30 -7.07 13.29 -14.17
N VAL A 31 -7.23 13.22 -15.47
CA VAL A 31 -6.52 14.10 -16.42
C VAL A 31 -7.52 14.99 -17.15
N ASN A 32 -8.29 15.77 -16.43
CA ASN A 32 -9.00 16.89 -17.04
C ASN A 32 -8.01 18.06 -17.19
N THR A 33 -7.30 18.05 -18.31
CA THR A 33 -6.31 19.06 -18.71
C THR A 33 -6.87 20.49 -18.72
N THR A 34 -8.17 20.66 -18.82
CA THR A 34 -8.85 21.95 -18.72
C THR A 34 -8.87 22.50 -17.27
N ALA A 35 -8.81 21.65 -16.25
CA ALA A 35 -8.68 22.07 -14.87
C ALA A 35 -7.24 22.52 -14.54
N LEU A 36 -6.23 22.00 -15.24
CA LEU A 36 -4.83 22.39 -15.08
C LEU A 36 -4.53 23.81 -15.61
N LEU A 37 -5.25 24.27 -16.62
CA LEU A 37 -5.05 25.61 -17.19
C LEU A 37 -5.72 26.73 -16.36
N ASN A 38 -6.70 26.41 -15.54
CA ASN A 38 -7.33 27.35 -14.61
C ASN A 38 -6.74 27.34 -13.20
N ALA A 39 -5.75 26.49 -12.93
CA ALA A 39 -5.10 26.34 -11.63
C ALA A 39 -3.86 27.25 -11.44
N THR A 40 -3.73 28.35 -12.19
CA THR A 40 -2.70 29.37 -11.92
C THR A 40 -3.05 30.30 -10.75
N ALA A 41 -4.19 30.11 -10.11
CA ALA A 41 -4.48 30.69 -8.81
C ALA A 41 -4.47 29.54 -7.78
N VAL A 42 -3.32 29.29 -7.16
CA VAL A 42 -3.23 28.45 -5.95
C VAL A 42 -4.01 29.17 -4.85
N PRO A 43 -5.24 28.74 -4.50
CA PRO A 43 -5.79 29.14 -3.23
C PRO A 43 -4.93 28.41 -2.18
N THR A 44 -4.25 29.16 -1.33
CA THR A 44 -3.76 28.68 -0.03
C THR A 44 -4.98 28.34 0.84
N THR A 45 -5.80 27.40 0.42
CA THR A 45 -6.79 26.78 1.27
C THR A 45 -6.02 25.81 2.15
N SER A 46 -5.86 26.16 3.41
CA SER A 46 -5.49 25.24 4.48
C SER A 46 -6.36 24.00 4.29
N THR A 47 -5.74 22.89 3.85
CA THR A 47 -6.40 21.59 3.76
C THR A 47 -7.02 21.32 5.12
N PRO A 48 -8.33 21.06 5.22
CA PRO A 48 -8.94 20.75 6.50
C PRO A 48 -8.19 19.57 7.13
N PRO A 49 -7.96 19.57 8.44
CA PRO A 49 -7.24 18.50 9.11
C PRO A 49 -7.93 17.17 8.77
N MET A 50 -7.15 16.16 8.43
CA MET A 50 -7.67 14.83 8.12
C MET A 50 -8.40 14.29 9.35
N GLU A 51 -9.70 14.11 9.24
CA GLU A 51 -10.50 13.56 10.34
C GLU A 51 -10.07 12.11 10.64
N ALA A 52 -10.14 11.72 11.91
CA ALA A 52 -9.76 10.37 12.34
C ALA A 52 -10.53 9.27 11.59
N VAL A 53 -11.78 9.53 11.22
CA VAL A 53 -12.61 8.59 10.44
C VAL A 53 -12.04 8.39 9.05
N HIS A 54 -11.61 9.46 8.38
CA HIS A 54 -10.98 9.39 7.05
C HIS A 54 -9.64 8.65 7.10
N PHE A 55 -8.87 8.83 8.18
CA PHE A 55 -7.62 8.11 8.39
C PHE A 55 -7.85 6.61 8.57
N LEU A 56 -8.83 6.22 9.39
CA LEU A 56 -9.20 4.80 9.55
C LEU A 56 -9.71 4.20 8.23
N HIS A 57 -10.52 4.96 7.49
CA HIS A 57 -10.97 4.56 6.16
C HIS A 57 -9.78 4.32 5.23
N ALA A 58 -8.82 5.24 5.18
CA ALA A 58 -7.61 5.12 4.36
C ALA A 58 -6.78 3.88 4.69
N ILE A 59 -6.66 3.51 5.99
CA ILE A 59 -5.96 2.30 6.41
C ILE A 59 -6.64 1.04 5.88
N VAL A 60 -7.96 0.95 6.03
CA VAL A 60 -8.73 -0.22 5.59
C VAL A 60 -8.77 -0.29 4.06
N SER A 61 -8.94 0.85 3.38
CA SER A 61 -8.87 0.93 1.92
C SER A 61 -7.48 0.58 1.41
N GLY A 62 -6.40 0.92 2.12
CA GLY A 62 -5.04 0.50 1.79
C GLY A 62 -4.89 -1.02 1.73
N MET A 63 -5.57 -1.75 2.61
CA MET A 63 -5.60 -3.22 2.54
C MET A 63 -6.38 -3.72 1.32
N SER A 64 -7.51 -3.11 0.97
CA SER A 64 -8.28 -3.52 -0.23
C SER A 64 -7.56 -3.20 -1.53
N GLN A 65 -6.79 -2.12 -1.57
CA GLN A 65 -6.01 -1.72 -2.74
C GLN A 65 -4.89 -2.71 -3.09
N ILE A 66 -4.50 -3.62 -2.19
CA ILE A 66 -3.62 -4.75 -2.51
C ILE A 66 -4.17 -5.57 -3.68
N PHE A 67 -5.49 -5.67 -3.77
CA PHE A 67 -6.20 -6.36 -4.86
C PHE A 67 -6.87 -5.38 -5.85
N VAL A 68 -6.47 -4.12 -5.81
CA VAL A 68 -7.03 -3.05 -6.67
C VAL A 68 -8.55 -2.92 -6.48
N LEU A 69 -9.02 -3.10 -5.25
CA LEU A 69 -10.43 -2.97 -4.89
C LEU A 69 -10.65 -1.66 -4.14
N ASP A 70 -11.52 -0.82 -4.65
CA ASP A 70 -11.93 0.40 -3.96
C ASP A 70 -13.16 0.11 -3.08
N SER A 71 -12.92 -0.62 -1.98
CA SER A 71 -14.01 -1.03 -1.08
C SER A 71 -13.50 -1.29 0.34
N VAL A 72 -14.03 -0.54 1.30
CA VAL A 72 -13.76 -0.73 2.73
C VAL A 72 -14.19 -2.12 3.19
N VAL A 73 -15.30 -2.64 2.64
CA VAL A 73 -15.78 -3.98 2.98
C VAL A 73 -14.76 -5.04 2.56
N ALA A 74 -14.20 -4.92 1.35
CA ALA A 74 -13.15 -5.82 0.88
C ALA A 74 -11.89 -5.72 1.76
N GLY A 75 -11.49 -4.52 2.16
CA GLY A 75 -10.38 -4.30 3.09
C GLY A 75 -10.62 -4.96 4.46
N GLY A 76 -11.81 -4.80 5.01
CA GLY A 76 -12.21 -5.45 6.26
C GLY A 76 -12.19 -6.98 6.17
N LEU A 77 -12.69 -7.55 5.08
CA LEU A 77 -12.64 -9.00 4.84
C LEU A 77 -11.20 -9.51 4.70
N LEU A 78 -10.33 -8.75 4.05
CA LEU A 78 -8.91 -9.07 3.93
C LEU A 78 -8.20 -9.06 5.29
N ILE A 79 -8.46 -8.04 6.11
CA ILE A 79 -7.92 -7.97 7.48
C ILE A 79 -8.42 -9.16 8.29
N ALA A 80 -9.72 -9.50 8.20
CA ALA A 80 -10.29 -10.67 8.86
C ALA A 80 -9.65 -11.99 8.38
N ALA A 81 -9.42 -12.15 7.09
CA ALA A 81 -8.73 -13.32 6.52
C ALA A 81 -7.29 -13.42 7.04
N CYS A 82 -6.55 -12.31 7.07
CA CYS A 82 -5.21 -12.27 7.65
C CYS A 82 -5.25 -12.61 9.15
N PHE A 83 -6.26 -12.14 9.88
CA PHE A 83 -6.41 -12.42 11.31
C PHE A 83 -6.69 -13.90 11.59
N VAL A 84 -7.53 -14.54 10.78
CA VAL A 84 -7.79 -16.00 10.87
C VAL A 84 -6.52 -16.80 10.60
N PHE A 85 -5.69 -16.37 9.66
CA PHE A 85 -4.41 -17.02 9.37
C PHE A 85 -3.40 -16.77 10.50
N SER A 86 -3.20 -15.52 10.89
CA SER A 86 -2.31 -15.11 11.98
C SER A 86 -2.67 -13.70 12.45
N PRO A 87 -3.00 -13.50 13.74
CA PRO A 87 -3.27 -12.16 14.28
C PRO A 87 -2.05 -11.22 14.17
N CYS A 88 -0.84 -11.78 14.24
CA CYS A 88 0.39 -11.01 14.04
C CYS A 88 0.47 -10.48 12.60
N LEU A 89 0.12 -11.30 11.61
CA LEU A 89 0.10 -10.91 10.21
C LEU A 89 -0.93 -9.80 9.95
N ALA A 90 -2.14 -9.94 10.50
CA ALA A 90 -3.16 -8.89 10.39
C ALA A 90 -2.70 -7.57 11.00
N ALA A 91 -2.12 -7.64 12.20
CA ALA A 91 -1.60 -6.45 12.89
C ALA A 91 -0.49 -5.77 12.10
N THR A 92 0.47 -6.52 11.57
CA THR A 92 1.58 -5.95 10.77
C THR A 92 1.10 -5.33 9.46
N GLY A 93 0.12 -5.94 8.78
CA GLY A 93 -0.48 -5.38 7.56
C GLY A 93 -1.19 -4.05 7.83
N VAL A 94 -2.03 -4.01 8.87
CA VAL A 94 -2.75 -2.80 9.29
C VAL A 94 -1.77 -1.71 9.73
N LEU A 95 -0.75 -2.06 10.53
CA LEU A 95 0.30 -1.11 10.94
C LEU A 95 1.10 -0.60 9.75
N GLY A 96 1.43 -1.46 8.79
CA GLY A 96 2.11 -1.08 7.56
C GLY A 96 1.29 -0.06 6.75
N SER A 97 -0.03 -0.33 6.57
CA SER A 97 -0.94 0.61 5.92
C SER A 97 -1.05 1.94 6.67
N ALA A 98 -1.19 1.89 8.00
CA ALA A 98 -1.29 3.08 8.84
C ALA A 98 -0.03 3.95 8.77
N ILE A 99 1.15 3.33 8.92
CA ILE A 99 2.45 4.02 8.85
C ILE A 99 2.67 4.60 7.46
N GLY A 100 2.34 3.85 6.40
CA GLY A 100 2.45 4.31 5.04
C GLY A 100 1.58 5.53 4.76
N THR A 101 0.31 5.47 5.15
CA THR A 101 -0.64 6.59 5.03
C THR A 101 -0.19 7.80 5.83
N LEU A 102 0.30 7.60 7.07
CA LEU A 102 0.82 8.67 7.92
C LEU A 102 2.08 9.30 7.33
N THR A 103 3.00 8.49 6.82
CA THR A 103 4.22 8.97 6.15
C THR A 103 3.88 9.79 4.91
N ALA A 104 2.93 9.31 4.10
CA ALA A 104 2.47 10.03 2.91
C ALA A 104 1.83 11.38 3.27
N LEU A 105 1.04 11.41 4.34
CA LEU A 105 0.40 12.63 4.83
C LEU A 105 1.42 13.66 5.34
N ILE A 106 2.37 13.24 6.17
CA ILE A 106 3.29 14.16 6.87
C ILE A 106 4.50 14.53 6.00
N ALA A 107 5.11 13.54 5.35
CA ALA A 107 6.39 13.73 4.67
C ALA A 107 6.26 13.97 3.16
N CYS A 108 5.19 13.50 2.53
CA CYS A 108 5.07 13.54 1.08
C CYS A 108 4.01 14.52 0.57
N ASN A 109 3.31 15.25 1.45
CA ASN A 109 2.19 16.14 1.08
C ASN A 109 1.19 15.48 0.13
N ALA A 110 0.85 14.23 0.39
CA ALA A 110 -0.04 13.46 -0.47
C ALA A 110 -1.45 14.07 -0.50
N ASP A 111 -2.10 13.97 -1.64
CA ASP A 111 -3.47 14.44 -1.81
C ASP A 111 -4.46 13.63 -0.95
N GLN A 112 -5.45 14.30 -0.39
CA GLN A 112 -6.42 13.67 0.50
C GLN A 112 -7.27 12.62 -0.21
N VAL A 113 -7.57 12.80 -1.49
CA VAL A 113 -8.37 11.85 -2.27
C VAL A 113 -7.64 10.53 -2.41
N GLY A 114 -6.37 10.55 -2.80
CA GLY A 114 -5.52 9.36 -2.89
C GLY A 114 -5.27 8.71 -1.53
N LEU A 115 -5.15 9.51 -0.46
CA LEU A 115 -5.03 8.99 0.91
C LEU A 115 -6.28 8.21 1.32
N VAL A 116 -7.46 8.79 1.19
CA VAL A 116 -8.73 8.15 1.57
C VAL A 116 -9.02 6.93 0.70
N ALA A 117 -8.68 6.96 -0.59
CA ALA A 117 -8.76 5.80 -1.48
C ALA A 117 -7.77 4.67 -1.14
N GLY A 118 -6.82 4.89 -0.21
CA GLY A 118 -5.85 3.88 0.23
C GLY A 118 -4.64 3.71 -0.69
N LEU A 119 -4.46 4.59 -1.69
CA LEU A 119 -3.39 4.49 -2.67
C LEU A 119 -1.98 4.66 -2.07
N HIS A 120 -1.88 5.28 -0.92
CA HIS A 120 -0.61 5.47 -0.21
C HIS A 120 -0.33 4.41 0.85
N GLY A 121 -1.35 3.63 1.24
CA GLY A 121 -1.26 2.60 2.29
C GLY A 121 -0.89 1.21 1.78
N TYR A 122 -1.24 0.83 0.53
CA TYR A 122 -1.16 -0.56 0.07
C TYR A 122 0.28 -1.06 -0.12
N ASN A 123 1.17 -0.28 -0.73
CA ASN A 123 2.57 -0.66 -0.91
C ASN A 123 3.32 -0.83 0.42
N PRO A 124 3.20 0.10 1.40
CA PRO A 124 3.74 -0.10 2.74
C PRO A 124 3.13 -1.31 3.48
N ALA A 125 1.82 -1.55 3.34
CA ALA A 125 1.18 -2.73 3.91
C ALA A 125 1.78 -4.02 3.33
N LEU A 126 1.97 -4.10 2.01
CA LEU A 126 2.62 -5.23 1.35
C LEU A 126 4.04 -5.47 1.86
N THR A 127 4.83 -4.41 2.08
CA THR A 127 6.19 -4.54 2.62
C THR A 127 6.18 -5.11 4.03
N ALA A 128 5.31 -4.59 4.91
CA ALA A 128 5.18 -5.09 6.27
C ALA A 128 4.69 -6.55 6.30
N LEU A 129 3.70 -6.89 5.46
CA LEU A 129 3.19 -8.26 5.30
C LEU A 129 4.26 -9.21 4.78
N ALA A 130 5.05 -8.82 3.78
CA ALA A 130 6.12 -9.65 3.23
C ALA A 130 7.16 -9.98 4.31
N VAL A 131 7.58 -8.99 5.09
CA VAL A 131 8.50 -9.24 6.20
C VAL A 131 7.85 -10.15 7.26
N ALA A 132 6.59 -9.93 7.61
CA ALA A 132 5.89 -10.76 8.61
C ALA A 132 5.69 -12.22 8.17
N VAL A 133 5.57 -12.47 6.86
CA VAL A 133 5.38 -13.83 6.31
C VAL A 133 6.70 -14.59 6.17
N PHE A 134 7.75 -13.90 5.71
CA PHE A 134 8.99 -14.56 5.31
C PHE A 134 10.09 -14.53 6.35
N PHE A 135 9.95 -13.71 7.40
CA PHE A 135 10.93 -13.67 8.48
C PHE A 135 10.38 -14.31 9.75
N VAL A 136 11.28 -14.84 10.56
CA VAL A 136 10.94 -15.32 11.91
C VAL A 136 10.38 -14.12 12.71
N PRO A 137 9.24 -14.26 13.38
CA PRO A 137 8.59 -13.16 14.10
C PRO A 137 9.40 -12.74 15.32
N THR A 138 10.29 -11.80 15.11
CA THR A 138 11.17 -11.19 16.13
C THR A 138 10.94 -9.68 16.16
N GLY A 139 11.39 -9.02 17.25
CA GLY A 139 11.34 -7.56 17.31
C GLY A 139 12.13 -6.90 16.17
N GLN A 140 13.24 -7.49 15.74
CA GLN A 140 14.03 -7.01 14.62
C GLN A 140 13.26 -7.10 13.29
N ALA A 141 12.54 -8.19 13.06
CA ALA A 141 11.68 -8.35 11.88
C ALA A 141 10.55 -7.30 11.88
N LEU A 142 9.95 -7.03 13.04
CA LEU A 142 8.93 -5.98 13.15
C LEU A 142 9.51 -4.60 12.81
N VAL A 143 10.65 -4.24 13.39
CA VAL A 143 11.33 -2.97 13.10
C VAL A 143 11.70 -2.86 11.63
N LEU A 144 12.22 -3.94 11.03
CA LEU A 144 12.52 -4.00 9.59
C LEU A 144 11.26 -3.80 8.74
N GLY A 145 10.16 -4.47 9.08
CA GLY A 145 8.88 -4.37 8.36
C GLY A 145 8.30 -2.96 8.42
N LEU A 146 8.29 -2.33 9.60
CA LEU A 146 7.79 -0.97 9.78
C LEU A 146 8.72 0.07 9.15
N GLY A 147 10.03 -0.07 9.30
CA GLY A 147 11.02 0.76 8.62
C GLY A 147 10.94 0.63 7.11
N GLY A 148 10.76 -0.58 6.61
CA GLY A 148 10.48 -0.87 5.20
C GLY A 148 9.19 -0.21 4.72
N ALA A 149 8.14 -0.20 5.53
CA ALA A 149 6.88 0.48 5.19
C ALA A 149 7.07 2.00 5.00
N ILE A 150 7.85 2.65 5.89
CA ILE A 150 8.21 4.07 5.74
C ILE A 150 9.00 4.28 4.44
N ALA A 151 10.05 3.49 4.20
CA ALA A 151 10.87 3.59 3.01
C ALA A 151 10.04 3.38 1.73
N THR A 152 9.12 2.42 1.75
CA THR A 152 8.20 2.15 0.64
C THR A 152 7.28 3.33 0.37
N SER A 153 6.75 3.98 1.41
CA SER A 153 5.89 5.16 1.26
C SER A 153 6.63 6.32 0.59
N VAL A 154 7.84 6.63 1.05
CA VAL A 154 8.69 7.69 0.46
C VAL A 154 9.06 7.35 -0.98
N LEU A 155 9.45 6.09 -1.25
CA LEU A 155 9.78 5.64 -2.60
C LEU A 155 8.57 5.69 -3.53
N SER A 156 7.37 5.34 -3.03
CA SER A 156 6.11 5.43 -3.79
C SER A 156 5.82 6.87 -4.20
N ALA A 157 5.96 7.82 -3.28
CA ALA A 157 5.74 9.23 -3.58
C ALA A 157 6.75 9.76 -4.61
N GLY A 158 8.04 9.47 -4.43
CA GLY A 158 9.09 9.87 -5.37
C GLY A 158 8.92 9.22 -6.75
N ALA A 159 8.61 7.94 -6.80
CA ALA A 159 8.36 7.23 -8.05
C ALA A 159 7.11 7.76 -8.76
N SER A 160 6.02 8.03 -8.02
CA SER A 160 4.81 8.60 -8.60
C SER A 160 5.06 9.99 -9.19
N ALA A 161 5.85 10.82 -8.53
CA ALA A 161 6.24 12.12 -9.07
C ALA A 161 7.10 11.99 -10.34
N ALA A 162 8.06 11.06 -10.35
CA ALA A 162 8.95 10.86 -11.49
C ALA A 162 8.24 10.21 -12.70
N PHE A 163 7.51 9.12 -12.49
CA PHE A 163 6.87 8.36 -13.57
C PHE A 163 5.53 8.95 -13.99
N GLY A 164 4.74 9.49 -13.04
CA GLY A 164 3.47 10.15 -13.34
C GLY A 164 3.67 11.39 -14.19
N GLY A 165 4.67 12.21 -13.87
CA GLY A 165 5.00 13.41 -14.65
C GLY A 165 5.60 13.12 -16.01
N ALA A 166 6.55 12.17 -16.10
CA ALA A 166 7.31 11.90 -17.32
C ALA A 166 6.61 10.94 -18.28
N PHE A 167 5.90 9.95 -17.77
CA PHE A 167 5.35 8.84 -18.58
C PHE A 167 3.84 8.65 -18.46
N SER A 168 3.16 9.42 -17.63
CA SER A 168 1.72 9.25 -17.32
C SER A 168 1.36 7.80 -16.95
N SER A 169 2.30 7.10 -16.31
CA SER A 169 2.20 5.68 -15.99
C SER A 169 2.06 5.48 -14.48
N PRO A 170 1.14 4.63 -14.03
CA PRO A 170 1.02 4.31 -12.62
C PRO A 170 2.22 3.47 -12.15
N VAL A 171 2.71 3.75 -10.95
CA VAL A 171 3.89 3.09 -10.36
C VAL A 171 3.57 1.69 -9.84
N LEU A 172 2.30 1.42 -9.56
CA LEU A 172 1.80 0.15 -9.03
C LEU A 172 2.60 -0.37 -7.81
N THR A 173 2.98 -1.66 -7.81
CA THR A 173 3.69 -2.32 -6.70
C THR A 173 5.21 -2.25 -6.80
N MET A 174 5.78 -1.49 -7.75
CA MET A 174 7.23 -1.39 -7.93
C MET A 174 7.97 -0.94 -6.65
N PRO A 175 7.50 0.09 -5.90
CA PRO A 175 8.17 0.50 -4.67
C PRO A 175 8.24 -0.61 -3.62
N PHE A 176 7.16 -1.36 -3.45
CA PHE A 176 7.12 -2.55 -2.60
C PHE A 176 8.18 -3.58 -3.03
N CYS A 177 8.22 -3.92 -4.32
CA CYS A 177 9.17 -4.92 -4.83
C CYS A 177 10.63 -4.53 -4.54
N VAL A 178 10.99 -3.27 -4.75
CA VAL A 178 12.35 -2.76 -4.48
C VAL A 178 12.69 -2.87 -3.00
N VAL A 179 11.83 -2.35 -2.12
CA VAL A 179 12.10 -2.33 -0.68
C VAL A 179 12.06 -3.73 -0.09
N ALA A 180 11.10 -4.58 -0.49
CA ALA A 180 11.04 -5.96 -0.04
C ALA A 180 12.29 -6.74 -0.45
N SER A 181 12.77 -6.60 -1.69
CA SER A 181 14.02 -7.22 -2.13
C SER A 181 15.20 -6.78 -1.28
N PHE A 182 15.26 -5.51 -0.89
CA PHE A 182 16.29 -5.01 0.00
C PHE A 182 16.17 -5.60 1.41
N CYS A 183 14.95 -5.73 1.95
CA CYS A 183 14.72 -6.40 3.24
C CYS A 183 15.18 -7.87 3.21
N PHE A 184 14.88 -8.59 2.13
CA PHE A 184 15.35 -9.97 1.95
C PHE A 184 16.88 -10.06 1.85
N TYR A 185 17.49 -9.13 1.13
CA TYR A 185 18.94 -9.06 1.04
C TYR A 185 19.57 -8.87 2.44
N LEU A 186 19.05 -7.94 3.25
CA LEU A 186 19.51 -7.73 4.62
C LEU A 186 19.38 -8.98 5.49
N GLY A 187 18.29 -9.75 5.33
CA GLY A 187 18.09 -11.01 6.04
C GLY A 187 19.02 -12.14 5.57
N SER A 188 19.52 -12.08 4.32
CA SER A 188 20.41 -13.11 3.77
C SER A 188 21.87 -12.94 4.16
N ILE A 189 22.29 -11.73 4.52
CA ILE A 189 23.70 -11.40 4.83
C ILE A 189 24.00 -11.34 6.33
N ASP A 190 23.05 -11.75 7.19
CA ASP A 190 23.16 -11.79 8.66
C ASP A 190 23.73 -10.50 9.31
N VAL A 191 23.51 -9.34 8.69
CA VAL A 191 23.96 -8.04 9.20
C VAL A 191 23.22 -7.64 10.48
N ILE A 192 21.97 -8.06 10.60
CA ILE A 192 21.14 -7.73 11.76
C ILE A 192 21.07 -8.98 12.66
N PRO A 193 21.70 -8.95 13.85
CA PRO A 193 21.68 -10.09 14.76
C PRO A 193 20.24 -10.50 15.11
N GLY A 194 19.89 -11.77 14.93
CA GLY A 194 18.55 -12.29 15.21
C GLY A 194 17.51 -12.10 14.12
N LEU A 195 17.82 -11.40 13.03
CA LEU A 195 16.98 -11.37 11.85
C LEU A 195 17.23 -12.64 11.03
N ARG A 196 16.21 -13.47 10.89
CA ARG A 196 16.30 -14.73 10.14
C ARG A 196 15.11 -14.91 9.22
N ILE A 197 15.37 -15.36 8.00
CA ILE A 197 14.32 -15.81 7.08
C ILE A 197 13.75 -17.10 7.64
N ALA A 198 12.42 -17.23 7.61
CA ALA A 198 11.74 -18.43 8.09
C ALA A 198 12.11 -19.64 7.20
N PRO A 199 12.37 -20.81 7.77
CA PRO A 199 12.61 -22.01 6.97
C PRO A 199 11.36 -22.34 6.16
N THR A 200 11.54 -22.69 4.89
CA THR A 200 10.49 -23.09 3.94
C THR A 200 10.03 -24.50 4.19
#